data_e840de36962203b990140e3077d6d0d2
#
_entry.id   e840de36962203b990140e3077d6d0d2
#
_cell.length_a   1.000
_cell.length_b   1.000
_cell.length_c   1.000
_cell.angle_alpha   90.00
_cell.angle_beta   90.00
_cell.angle_gamma   90.00
#
_symmetry.space_group_name_H-M   'P 1'
#
loop_
_entity.id
_entity.type
_entity.pdbx_description
1 polymer ?
#
loop_
_entity_poly.entity_id
_entity_poly.type
_entity_poly.pdbx_seq_one_letter_code
_entity_poly.pdbx_strand_id
1 'polypeptide(L)'
;SVEEMVNQSGVVSVAKGGDWSESYIVDLFDWSLMVSESQPAFAGNAQWAFKDFATPLRAENPIPYINQKGLVDREGRPKEAYWVFKSRWSEDPFCHIFGHSWTERYVEPDSVQQIRAYCNTESAQLSLNGVPLEQKQRDLSVFPASGLHWEVQLEQGLNHLSVSGRDAGQVTASDE
;
A
#
# COMPACT_ATOMS: atom_id res chain seq x y z
N SER A 1 -7.79 -4.61 8.44
CA SER A 1 -6.40 -5.11 8.45
C SER A 1 -5.76 -4.89 9.79
N VAL A 2 -4.67 -5.56 10.05
CA VAL A 2 -3.93 -5.53 11.30
C VAL A 2 -2.49 -5.17 10.95
N GLU A 3 -2.05 -3.98 11.34
CA GLU A 3 -0.77 -3.43 10.93
C GLU A 3 0.41 -4.28 11.40
N GLU A 4 0.36 -4.74 12.64
CA GLU A 4 1.41 -5.57 13.22
C GLU A 4 1.59 -6.91 12.51
N MET A 5 0.61 -7.24 11.70
CA MET A 5 0.60 -8.48 10.93
C MET A 5 0.94 -8.24 9.47
N VAL A 6 1.39 -7.09 9.14
CA VAL A 6 2.06 -6.89 7.88
C VAL A 6 3.31 -7.69 7.95
N ASN A 7 3.23 -8.84 7.44
CA ASN A 7 4.30 -9.68 7.64
C ASN A 7 5.15 -9.75 6.41
N GLN A 8 6.35 -9.86 6.72
CA GLN A 8 7.40 -9.96 5.75
C GLN A 8 7.38 -11.27 4.97
N SER A 9 6.63 -12.24 5.41
CA SER A 9 6.49 -13.53 4.73
C SER A 9 5.14 -13.70 4.01
N GLY A 10 4.31 -12.68 4.03
CA GLY A 10 3.12 -12.58 3.18
C GLY A 10 1.83 -13.08 3.80
N VAL A 11 1.78 -14.18 4.51
CA VAL A 11 0.51 -14.74 4.97
C VAL A 11 0.46 -14.81 6.48
N VAL A 12 -0.47 -14.08 7.07
CA VAL A 12 -0.85 -14.27 8.45
C VAL A 12 -2.27 -14.75 8.51
N SER A 13 -2.42 -15.95 9.03
CA SER A 13 -3.72 -16.52 9.25
C SER A 13 -4.15 -16.25 10.68
N VAL A 14 -5.23 -15.51 10.83
CA VAL A 14 -5.94 -15.35 12.08
C VAL A 14 -7.37 -15.84 11.90
N ALA A 15 -8.04 -16.17 12.96
CA ALA A 15 -9.45 -16.55 12.91
C ALA A 15 -9.80 -17.52 11.76
N LYS A 16 -9.48 -18.78 11.90
CA LYS A 16 -9.86 -19.85 10.97
C LYS A 16 -9.29 -19.74 9.55
N GLY A 17 -8.10 -19.26 9.41
CA GLY A 17 -7.38 -19.26 8.15
C GLY A 17 -7.67 -18.08 7.22
N GLY A 18 -8.32 -17.02 7.71
CA GLY A 18 -8.42 -15.77 6.96
C GLY A 18 -7.10 -14.99 7.02
N ASP A 19 -6.71 -14.38 5.93
CA ASP A 19 -5.61 -13.41 5.91
C ASP A 19 -6.15 -12.04 6.33
N TRP A 20 -5.58 -11.48 7.39
CA TRP A 20 -5.96 -10.19 7.97
C TRP A 20 -4.85 -9.15 7.86
N SER A 21 -3.79 -9.47 7.12
CA SER A 21 -2.67 -8.55 6.92
C SER A 21 -3.06 -7.32 6.10
N GLU A 22 -2.31 -6.24 6.26
CA GLU A 22 -2.46 -5.07 5.39
C GLU A 22 -2.02 -5.38 3.96
N SER A 23 -1.06 -6.25 3.77
CA SER A 23 -0.65 -6.70 2.43
C SER A 23 -1.82 -7.26 1.64
N TYR A 24 -2.60 -8.15 2.26
CA TYR A 24 -3.77 -8.75 1.61
C TYR A 24 -4.84 -7.71 1.26
N ILE A 25 -5.16 -6.82 2.20
CA ILE A 25 -6.23 -5.83 1.97
C ILE A 25 -5.83 -4.78 0.93
N VAL A 26 -4.56 -4.42 0.89
CA VAL A 26 -4.00 -3.53 -0.12
C VAL A 26 -4.09 -4.15 -1.51
N ASP A 27 -3.67 -5.41 -1.67
CA ASP A 27 -3.77 -6.12 -2.95
C ASP A 27 -5.23 -6.25 -3.40
N LEU A 28 -6.12 -6.59 -2.48
CA LEU A 28 -7.55 -6.72 -2.78
C LEU A 28 -8.15 -5.41 -3.27
N PHE A 29 -7.86 -4.30 -2.61
CA PHE A 29 -8.43 -3.00 -2.99
C PHE A 29 -7.80 -2.44 -4.25
N ASP A 30 -6.49 -2.55 -4.40
CA ASP A 30 -5.79 -2.09 -5.59
C ASP A 30 -6.31 -2.81 -6.85
N TRP A 31 -6.42 -4.13 -6.78
CA TRP A 31 -7.00 -4.93 -7.87
C TRP A 31 -8.48 -4.59 -8.11
N SER A 32 -9.28 -4.47 -7.04
CA SER A 32 -10.71 -4.18 -7.17
C SER A 32 -10.97 -2.81 -7.80
N LEU A 33 -10.20 -1.79 -7.42
CA LEU A 33 -10.30 -0.45 -7.99
C LEU A 33 -9.87 -0.46 -9.47
N MET A 34 -8.75 -1.11 -9.80
CA MET A 34 -8.31 -1.26 -11.19
C MET A 34 -9.42 -1.86 -12.05
N VAL A 35 -10.04 -2.96 -11.61
CA VAL A 35 -11.10 -3.64 -12.37
C VAL A 35 -12.35 -2.79 -12.44
N SER A 36 -12.83 -2.25 -11.32
CA SER A 36 -14.09 -1.50 -11.28
C SER A 36 -14.03 -0.20 -12.08
N GLU A 37 -12.93 0.55 -11.96
CA GLU A 37 -12.74 1.80 -12.68
C GLU A 37 -12.52 1.61 -14.20
N SER A 38 -12.10 0.42 -14.61
CA SER A 38 -12.00 0.08 -16.04
C SER A 38 -13.36 -0.18 -16.72
N GLN A 39 -14.45 -0.28 -15.95
CA GLN A 39 -15.77 -0.63 -16.47
C GLN A 39 -16.62 0.63 -16.75
N PRO A 40 -16.91 0.99 -18.01
CA PRO A 40 -17.64 2.22 -18.32
C PRO A 40 -19.06 2.28 -17.75
N ALA A 41 -19.67 1.14 -17.45
CA ALA A 41 -21.01 1.06 -16.88
C ALA A 41 -21.03 1.03 -15.34
N PHE A 42 -19.85 1.08 -14.70
CA PHE A 42 -19.74 1.02 -13.25
C PHE A 42 -20.05 2.38 -12.63
N ALA A 43 -21.12 2.45 -11.82
CA ALA A 43 -21.58 3.71 -11.25
C ALA A 43 -20.76 4.20 -10.05
N GLY A 44 -19.94 3.34 -9.46
CA GLY A 44 -19.11 3.67 -8.30
C GLY A 44 -19.11 2.60 -7.23
N ASN A 45 -18.27 2.79 -6.24
CA ASN A 45 -18.17 1.93 -5.05
C ASN A 45 -18.01 2.77 -3.78
N ALA A 46 -18.21 2.13 -2.66
CA ALA A 46 -17.95 2.72 -1.35
C ALA A 46 -17.32 1.65 -0.45
N GLN A 47 -16.19 2.01 0.16
CA GLN A 47 -15.49 1.10 1.04
C GLN A 47 -16.17 0.97 2.41
N TRP A 48 -16.35 -0.25 2.87
CA TRP A 48 -16.70 -0.56 4.24
C TRP A 48 -15.43 -1.04 5.00
N ALA A 49 -14.83 -0.22 5.90
CA ALA A 49 -15.36 1.07 6.29
C ALA A 49 -14.24 2.12 6.19
N PHE A 50 -14.55 3.39 6.37
CA PHE A 50 -13.53 4.43 6.41
C PHE A 50 -12.68 4.35 7.67
N LYS A 51 -13.30 4.12 8.83
CA LYS A 51 -12.63 4.13 10.14
C LYS A 51 -12.92 2.84 10.91
N ASP A 52 -11.93 2.33 11.63
CA ASP A 52 -12.12 1.23 12.56
C ASP A 52 -13.13 1.60 13.65
N PHE A 53 -13.96 0.65 14.06
CA PHE A 53 -15.02 0.90 15.00
C PHE A 53 -15.21 -0.23 16.01
N ALA A 54 -15.73 0.12 17.19
CA ALA A 54 -16.05 -0.85 18.22
C ALA A 54 -17.24 -1.75 17.78
N THR A 55 -17.16 -3.01 18.14
CA THR A 55 -18.21 -3.99 17.88
C THR A 55 -18.31 -4.99 19.05
N PRO A 56 -19.51 -5.42 19.46
CA PRO A 56 -19.63 -6.51 20.43
C PRO A 56 -19.21 -7.87 19.86
N LEU A 57 -19.03 -7.94 18.55
CA LEU A 57 -18.50 -9.09 17.84
C LEU A 57 -16.96 -8.99 17.76
N ARG A 58 -16.31 -10.04 17.27
CA ARG A 58 -14.86 -10.02 17.02
C ARG A 58 -14.01 -10.03 18.31
N ALA A 59 -14.43 -10.79 19.28
CA ALA A 59 -13.61 -11.03 20.48
C ALA A 59 -12.26 -11.72 20.16
N GLU A 60 -12.21 -12.43 19.04
CA GLU A 60 -11.06 -13.17 18.53
C GLU A 60 -10.05 -12.34 17.73
N ASN A 61 -10.35 -11.08 17.44
CA ASN A 61 -9.42 -10.22 16.72
C ASN A 61 -8.16 -9.92 17.56
N PRO A 62 -7.02 -9.60 16.93
CA PRO A 62 -5.81 -9.15 17.63
C PRO A 62 -6.06 -7.99 18.58
N ILE A 63 -6.93 -7.06 18.20
CA ILE A 63 -7.52 -6.07 19.10
C ILE A 63 -8.97 -6.49 19.35
N PRO A 64 -9.29 -7.10 20.50
CA PRO A 64 -10.63 -7.60 20.75
C PRO A 64 -11.70 -6.51 20.65
N TYR A 65 -12.86 -6.88 20.15
CA TYR A 65 -14.01 -6.00 20.03
C TYR A 65 -13.82 -4.77 19.11
N ILE A 66 -12.81 -4.81 18.24
CA ILE A 66 -12.59 -3.81 17.20
C ILE A 66 -12.79 -4.45 15.83
N ASN A 67 -13.62 -3.81 15.01
CA ASN A 67 -13.67 -4.12 13.58
C ASN A 67 -12.57 -3.33 12.87
N GLN A 68 -11.58 -4.02 12.35
CA GLN A 68 -10.36 -3.45 11.77
C GLN A 68 -10.44 -3.36 10.23
N LYS A 69 -11.62 -3.14 9.67
CA LYS A 69 -11.82 -2.96 8.22
C LYS A 69 -11.67 -1.51 7.75
N GLY A 70 -11.39 -0.59 8.67
CA GLY A 70 -11.18 0.82 8.33
C GLY A 70 -9.97 1.04 7.43
N LEU A 71 -10.03 2.08 6.63
CA LEU A 71 -8.86 2.65 5.93
C LEU A 71 -7.99 3.44 6.91
N VAL A 72 -8.59 3.92 7.99
CA VAL A 72 -7.89 4.54 9.12
C VAL A 72 -8.22 3.79 10.41
N ASP A 73 -7.35 3.87 11.37
CA ASP A 73 -7.58 3.31 12.70
C ASP A 73 -8.57 4.14 13.53
N ARG A 74 -8.76 3.80 14.81
CA ARG A 74 -9.69 4.51 15.69
C ARG A 74 -9.25 5.94 16.03
N GLU A 75 -7.98 6.22 15.99
CA GLU A 75 -7.39 7.53 16.21
C GLU A 75 -7.41 8.40 14.95
N GLY A 76 -7.71 7.81 13.80
CA GLY A 76 -7.74 8.47 12.50
C GLY A 76 -6.41 8.42 11.74
N ARG A 77 -5.48 7.58 12.18
CA ARG A 77 -4.20 7.39 11.49
C ARG A 77 -4.43 6.54 10.25
N PRO A 78 -3.91 6.94 9.08
CA PRO A 78 -4.00 6.15 7.86
C PRO A 78 -3.33 4.77 8.01
N LYS A 79 -3.99 3.74 7.49
CA LYS A 79 -3.40 2.43 7.25
C LYS A 79 -2.98 2.31 5.78
N GLU A 80 -2.23 1.28 5.43
CA GLU A 80 -1.69 1.14 4.07
C GLU A 80 -2.78 1.21 2.97
N ALA A 81 -3.93 0.61 3.20
CA ALA A 81 -5.04 0.65 2.25
C ALA A 81 -5.62 2.06 1.98
N TYR A 82 -5.44 3.01 2.91
CA TYR A 82 -5.82 4.41 2.71
C TYR A 82 -5.09 5.02 1.51
N TRP A 83 -3.81 4.72 1.37
CA TRP A 83 -2.97 5.28 0.31
C TRP A 83 -3.32 4.73 -1.07
N VAL A 84 -3.83 3.50 -1.13
CA VAL A 84 -4.39 2.94 -2.37
C VAL A 84 -5.54 3.80 -2.88
N PHE A 85 -6.52 4.08 -2.03
CA PHE A 85 -7.65 4.94 -2.40
C PHE A 85 -7.20 6.36 -2.72
N LYS A 86 -6.32 6.93 -1.90
CA LYS A 86 -5.81 8.28 -2.12
C LYS A 86 -5.09 8.39 -3.48
N SER A 87 -4.34 7.38 -3.89
CA SER A 87 -3.63 7.39 -5.17
C SER A 87 -4.54 7.44 -6.39
N ARG A 88 -5.81 7.06 -6.24
CA ARG A 88 -6.80 7.06 -7.32
C ARG A 88 -7.78 8.22 -7.25
N TRP A 89 -8.06 8.74 -6.05
CA TRP A 89 -9.17 9.65 -5.82
C TRP A 89 -8.77 11.06 -5.36
N SER A 90 -7.51 11.29 -5.00
CA SER A 90 -7.01 12.61 -4.63
C SER A 90 -6.46 13.36 -5.84
N GLU A 91 -6.69 14.66 -5.87
CA GLU A 91 -6.09 15.58 -6.84
C GLU A 91 -4.79 16.21 -6.32
N ASP A 92 -4.60 16.25 -5.00
CA ASP A 92 -3.38 16.79 -4.39
C ASP A 92 -2.21 15.81 -4.62
N PRO A 93 -1.11 16.25 -5.24
CA PRO A 93 0.04 15.41 -5.52
C PRO A 93 0.60 14.79 -4.24
N PHE A 94 0.81 13.48 -4.25
CA PHE A 94 1.49 12.76 -3.16
C PHE A 94 2.12 11.47 -3.67
N CYS A 95 3.04 10.93 -2.87
CA CYS A 95 3.56 9.58 -2.96
C CYS A 95 3.58 8.93 -1.57
N HIS A 96 3.50 7.61 -1.54
CA HIS A 96 3.64 6.80 -0.34
C HIS A 96 4.31 5.47 -0.68
N ILE A 97 5.45 5.19 -0.08
CA ILE A 97 6.12 3.89 -0.20
C ILE A 97 5.35 2.88 0.66
N PHE A 98 4.88 1.80 0.03
CA PHE A 98 4.14 0.77 0.75
C PHE A 98 5.01 0.12 1.83
N GLY A 99 4.47 0.09 3.03
CA GLY A 99 5.10 -0.61 4.14
C GLY A 99 5.84 0.26 5.14
N HIS A 100 5.50 1.53 5.28
CA HIS A 100 6.07 2.43 6.29
C HIS A 100 5.97 1.92 7.72
N SER A 101 4.94 1.13 8.03
CA SER A 101 4.72 0.62 9.39
C SER A 101 5.65 -0.53 9.77
N TRP A 102 6.38 -1.12 8.82
CA TRP A 102 7.32 -2.21 9.13
C TRP A 102 8.67 -2.02 8.44
N THR A 103 9.56 -1.40 9.15
CA THR A 103 10.91 -1.10 8.67
C THR A 103 11.88 -2.27 8.80
N GLU A 104 11.59 -3.24 9.66
CA GLU A 104 12.41 -4.44 9.80
C GLU A 104 11.84 -5.57 8.95
N ARG A 105 12.65 -6.09 8.03
CA ARG A 105 12.26 -7.17 7.13
C ARG A 105 13.26 -8.31 7.18
N TYR A 106 12.75 -9.51 7.26
CA TYR A 106 13.53 -10.75 7.23
C TYR A 106 13.33 -11.40 5.86
N VAL A 107 14.33 -11.32 5.03
CA VAL A 107 14.31 -11.84 3.66
C VAL A 107 15.50 -12.78 3.45
N GLU A 108 15.35 -13.74 2.54
CA GLU A 108 16.48 -14.60 2.18
C GLU A 108 17.57 -13.75 1.53
N PRO A 109 18.85 -14.05 1.82
CA PRO A 109 19.97 -13.36 1.18
C PRO A 109 19.84 -13.40 -0.36
N ASP A 110 20.21 -12.34 -1.00
CA ASP A 110 20.19 -12.17 -2.46
C ASP A 110 18.79 -12.29 -3.11
N SER A 111 17.72 -12.37 -2.33
CA SER A 111 16.36 -12.41 -2.86
C SER A 111 15.95 -11.05 -3.41
N VAL A 112 15.19 -11.08 -4.51
CA VAL A 112 14.59 -9.89 -5.10
C VAL A 112 13.34 -9.52 -4.31
N GLN A 113 13.24 -8.25 -3.91
CA GLN A 113 12.10 -7.70 -3.21
C GLN A 113 11.34 -6.73 -4.10
N GLN A 114 10.02 -6.82 -4.12
CA GLN A 114 9.19 -5.86 -4.81
C GLN A 114 8.87 -4.68 -3.88
N ILE A 115 9.32 -3.49 -4.27
CA ILE A 115 8.96 -2.23 -3.62
C ILE A 115 7.87 -1.56 -4.44
N ARG A 116 6.80 -1.11 -3.79
CA ARG A 116 5.67 -0.42 -4.41
C ARG A 116 5.55 0.99 -3.88
N ALA A 117 5.12 1.91 -4.73
CA ALA A 117 4.78 3.26 -4.30
C ALA A 117 3.40 3.65 -4.85
N TYR A 118 2.54 4.12 -3.98
CA TYR A 118 1.24 4.65 -4.34
C TYR A 118 1.36 6.15 -4.54
N CYS A 119 1.48 6.58 -5.79
CA CYS A 119 1.51 7.97 -6.18
C CYS A 119 0.31 8.30 -7.07
N ASN A 120 -0.16 9.55 -7.04
CA ASN A 120 -1.16 10.04 -7.98
C ASN A 120 -0.57 10.95 -9.08
N THR A 121 0.75 11.06 -9.13
CA THR A 121 1.50 11.79 -10.15
C THR A 121 1.58 11.02 -11.47
N GLU A 122 1.92 11.70 -12.59
CA GLU A 122 2.02 11.07 -13.93
C GLU A 122 3.09 9.98 -13.99
N SER A 123 4.19 10.17 -13.25
CA SER A 123 5.28 9.20 -13.16
C SER A 123 5.93 9.25 -11.78
N ALA A 124 6.68 8.21 -11.45
CA ALA A 124 7.48 8.17 -10.24
C ALA A 124 8.84 7.48 -10.46
N GLN A 125 9.80 7.85 -9.64
CA GLN A 125 11.14 7.26 -9.63
C GLN A 125 11.52 6.88 -8.21
N LEU A 126 11.80 5.60 -8.00
CA LEU A 126 12.35 5.08 -6.74
C LEU A 126 13.88 5.25 -6.74
N SER A 127 14.43 5.55 -5.58
CA SER A 127 15.87 5.49 -5.32
C SER A 127 16.14 4.53 -4.15
N LEU A 128 17.15 3.72 -4.29
CA LEU A 128 17.66 2.82 -3.25
C LEU A 128 19.07 3.24 -2.87
N ASN A 129 19.30 3.55 -1.61
CA ASN A 129 20.62 3.98 -1.08
C ASN A 129 21.23 5.16 -1.89
N GLY A 130 20.36 6.10 -2.32
CA GLY A 130 20.75 7.25 -3.12
C GLY A 130 20.96 6.97 -4.62
N VAL A 131 20.81 5.72 -5.06
CA VAL A 131 20.91 5.35 -6.48
C VAL A 131 19.51 5.34 -7.10
N PRO A 132 19.24 6.21 -8.08
CA PRO A 132 17.94 6.24 -8.75
C PRO A 132 17.75 5.00 -9.62
N LEU A 133 16.57 4.42 -9.57
CA LEU A 133 16.14 3.33 -10.43
C LEU A 133 15.39 3.85 -11.65
N GLU A 134 14.85 2.96 -12.45
CA GLU A 134 14.04 3.32 -13.61
C GLU A 134 12.83 4.19 -13.20
N GLN A 135 12.64 5.30 -13.94
CA GLN A 135 11.40 6.08 -13.82
C GLN A 135 10.26 5.32 -14.48
N LYS A 136 9.13 5.19 -13.79
CA LYS A 136 7.95 4.50 -14.28
C LYS A 136 6.79 5.46 -14.50
N GLN A 137 6.04 5.21 -15.55
CA GLN A 137 4.78 5.91 -15.82
C GLN A 137 3.66 5.26 -15.03
N ARG A 138 2.81 6.09 -14.44
CA ARG A 138 1.60 5.61 -13.77
C ARG A 138 0.57 5.16 -14.81
N ASP A 139 0.09 3.94 -14.67
CA ASP A 139 -0.96 3.37 -15.53
C ASP A 139 -2.02 2.68 -14.66
N LEU A 140 -3.21 3.25 -14.58
CA LEU A 140 -4.31 2.76 -13.76
C LEU A 140 -4.81 1.36 -14.17
N SER A 141 -4.43 0.88 -15.35
CA SER A 141 -4.76 -0.47 -15.85
C SER A 141 -3.76 -1.54 -15.42
N VAL A 142 -2.65 -1.15 -14.78
CA VAL A 142 -1.58 -2.06 -14.37
C VAL A 142 -1.61 -2.30 -12.87
N PHE A 143 -1.54 -3.56 -12.48
CA PHE A 143 -1.44 -4.01 -11.08
C PHE A 143 -0.03 -4.56 -10.80
N PRO A 144 0.53 -4.37 -9.61
CA PRO A 144 0.06 -3.51 -8.52
C PRO A 144 0.50 -2.04 -8.67
N ALA A 145 -0.07 -1.20 -7.81
CA ALA A 145 0.30 0.20 -7.62
C ALA A 145 0.30 1.01 -8.92
N SER A 146 -0.64 0.71 -9.83
CA SER A 146 -0.72 1.37 -11.14
C SER A 146 0.60 1.32 -11.92
N GLY A 147 1.34 0.22 -11.81
CA GLY A 147 2.64 0.01 -12.44
C GLY A 147 3.84 0.60 -11.69
N LEU A 148 3.62 1.34 -10.60
CA LEU A 148 4.68 1.98 -9.82
C LEU A 148 5.28 0.99 -8.81
N HIS A 149 5.96 -0.03 -9.30
CA HIS A 149 6.66 -1.02 -8.49
C HIS A 149 8.02 -1.36 -9.11
N TRP A 150 8.99 -1.65 -8.25
CA TRP A 150 10.37 -1.96 -8.64
C TRP A 150 10.83 -3.23 -7.96
N GLU A 151 11.61 -4.00 -8.67
CA GLU A 151 12.29 -5.17 -8.15
C GLU A 151 13.71 -4.79 -7.75
N VAL A 152 14.05 -4.98 -6.49
CA VAL A 152 15.33 -4.57 -5.92
C VAL A 152 15.96 -5.67 -5.09
N GLN A 153 17.26 -5.67 -4.99
CA GLN A 153 17.99 -6.44 -3.98
C GLN A 153 18.38 -5.49 -2.84
N LEU A 154 17.94 -5.81 -1.65
CA LEU A 154 18.28 -5.05 -0.45
C LEU A 154 19.62 -5.54 0.11
N GLU A 155 20.40 -4.61 0.63
CA GLU A 155 21.62 -4.94 1.37
C GLU A 155 21.27 -5.42 2.78
N GLN A 156 22.17 -6.19 3.38
CA GLN A 156 22.03 -6.54 4.78
C GLN A 156 22.20 -5.30 5.66
N GLY A 157 21.26 -5.03 6.52
CA GLY A 157 21.25 -3.86 7.39
C GLY A 157 20.36 -2.74 6.89
N LEU A 158 20.81 -1.50 7.05
CA LEU A 158 20.00 -0.32 6.72
C LEU A 158 19.97 -0.10 5.21
N ASN A 159 18.77 0.03 4.67
CA ASN A 159 18.53 0.49 3.31
C ASN A 159 17.67 1.75 3.37
N HIS A 160 18.02 2.74 2.58
CA HIS A 160 17.27 3.98 2.44
C HIS A 160 16.50 3.96 1.13
N LEU A 161 15.18 4.03 1.22
CA LEU A 161 14.28 4.11 0.08
C LEU A 161 13.71 5.52 0.01
N SER A 162 13.67 6.10 -1.19
CA SER A 162 12.95 7.33 -1.43
C SER A 162 12.26 7.28 -2.79
N VAL A 163 11.10 7.88 -2.89
CA VAL A 163 10.36 8.00 -4.15
C VAL A 163 10.07 9.46 -4.46
N SER A 164 10.22 9.85 -5.72
CA SER A 164 9.81 11.15 -6.22
C SER A 164 8.78 11.00 -7.33
N GLY A 165 7.60 11.59 -7.11
CA GLY A 165 6.53 11.70 -8.08
C GLY A 165 6.70 12.95 -8.94
N ARG A 166 6.35 12.85 -10.22
CA ARG A 166 6.54 13.92 -11.20
C ARG A 166 5.30 14.16 -12.04
N ASP A 167 4.99 15.43 -12.22
CA ASP A 167 3.99 15.92 -13.17
C ASP A 167 4.65 16.92 -14.10
N ALA A 168 4.38 16.82 -15.40
CA ALA A 168 5.02 17.65 -16.42
C ALA A 168 6.56 17.68 -16.30
N GLY A 169 7.17 16.59 -15.85
CA GLY A 169 8.61 16.45 -15.68
C GLY A 169 9.20 17.06 -14.39
N GLN A 170 8.40 17.76 -13.60
CA GLN A 170 8.84 18.35 -12.32
C GLN A 170 8.47 17.46 -11.14
N VAL A 171 9.30 17.44 -10.12
CA VAL A 171 8.98 16.74 -8.86
C VAL A 171 7.90 17.54 -8.13
N THR A 172 6.76 16.89 -7.91
CA THR A 172 5.58 17.49 -7.25
C THR A 172 5.23 16.79 -5.93
N ALA A 173 5.76 15.58 -5.73
CA ALA A 173 5.56 14.78 -4.52
C ALA A 173 6.80 13.94 -4.20
N SER A 174 6.98 13.59 -2.93
CA SER A 174 8.04 12.66 -2.50
C SER A 174 7.65 11.95 -1.22
N ASP A 175 8.32 10.80 -0.97
CA ASP A 175 8.24 10.03 0.27
C ASP A 175 9.55 9.29 0.52
N GLU A 176 9.87 8.95 1.79
CA GLU A 176 11.09 8.24 2.21
C GLU A 176 10.90 7.40 3.48
#